data_0af8001ce99eaac282d0b9727a743375
#
_entry.id   0af8001ce99eaac282d0b9727a743375
#
_cell.length_a   1.000
_cell.length_b   1.000
_cell.length_c   1.000
_cell.angle_alpha   90.00
_cell.angle_beta   90.00
_cell.angle_gamma   90.00
#
_symmetry.space_group_name_H-M   'P 1'
#
loop_
_entity.id
_entity.type
_entity.pdbx_description
1 polymer ?
#
loop_
_entity_poly.entity_id
_entity_poly.type
_entity_poly.pdbx_seq_one_letter_code
_entity_poly.pdbx_strand_id
1 'polypeptide(L)'
;MLTAMTGPTESRKQRAARRAGEFPPAPPPLPRPVLDSHTHLDITVAEAGAPGGDTTDPVAAAIGVAATVGVDRLVQVGVDVDSSRWGADVADRYPAVLATVALHPNEAPRLADLDAALREIETLAARDRVRGVGETGMDFFRTGDDGRAAQEESFRAHIAIAKRYGKALVIHDREAHADVLRILDDEGAPDTVVLHCFSGDADFARECVRRGHLLSFAGTVTFGSAAALREAAALTPIDQLLVETDAPYLTPMPHRGRPNASYLIPLTVRSLAETTGADLDDLCAAISATGDRVFGPW
;
A
#
# COMPACT_ATOMS: atom_id res chain seq x y z
N MET A 1 -25.00 49.73 -20.47
CA MET A 1 -25.46 49.02 -19.30
C MET A 1 -25.07 47.57 -19.45
N LEU A 2 -23.94 47.15 -18.87
CA LEU A 2 -23.53 45.73 -18.79
C LEU A 2 -24.06 45.17 -17.50
N THR A 3 -25.02 44.27 -17.60
CA THR A 3 -25.53 43.49 -16.45
C THR A 3 -24.54 42.38 -16.16
N ALA A 4 -23.80 42.48 -15.05
CA ALA A 4 -22.95 41.42 -14.54
C ALA A 4 -23.87 40.27 -14.04
N MET A 5 -23.83 39.13 -14.73
CA MET A 5 -24.46 37.90 -14.27
C MET A 5 -23.60 37.33 -13.12
N THR A 6 -23.99 37.59 -11.89
CA THR A 6 -23.46 36.88 -10.72
C THR A 6 -24.09 35.50 -10.70
N GLY A 7 -23.31 34.47 -11.10
CA GLY A 7 -23.69 33.07 -10.90
C GLY A 7 -23.84 32.75 -9.41
N PRO A 8 -24.61 31.72 -9.04
CA PRO A 8 -24.88 31.38 -7.67
C PRO A 8 -23.57 31.11 -6.89
N THR A 9 -23.37 31.82 -5.79
CA THR A 9 -22.21 31.66 -4.90
C THR A 9 -22.28 30.29 -4.22
N GLU A 10 -21.34 29.42 -4.57
CA GLU A 10 -21.21 28.08 -3.99
C GLU A 10 -21.10 28.16 -2.46
N SER A 11 -21.91 27.40 -1.72
CA SER A 11 -21.90 27.37 -0.27
C SER A 11 -20.61 26.77 0.28
N ARG A 12 -20.24 27.09 1.54
CA ARG A 12 -19.06 26.50 2.21
C ARG A 12 -19.10 24.97 2.24
N LYS A 13 -20.31 24.38 2.38
CA LYS A 13 -20.53 22.92 2.37
C LYS A 13 -20.33 22.32 0.99
N GLN A 14 -20.77 23.01 -0.07
CA GLN A 14 -20.56 22.57 -1.47
C GLN A 14 -19.07 22.68 -1.87
N ARG A 15 -18.36 23.75 -1.47
CA ARG A 15 -16.92 23.86 -1.67
C ARG A 15 -16.14 22.79 -0.92
N ALA A 16 -16.56 22.42 0.30
CA ALA A 16 -15.93 21.34 1.06
C ALA A 16 -16.17 19.98 0.41
N ALA A 17 -17.40 19.69 -0.05
CA ALA A 17 -17.72 18.47 -0.76
C ALA A 17 -16.98 18.34 -2.09
N ARG A 18 -16.90 19.45 -2.87
CA ARG A 18 -16.13 19.48 -4.12
C ARG A 18 -14.63 19.22 -3.86
N ARG A 19 -14.05 19.88 -2.85
CA ARG A 19 -12.65 19.67 -2.45
C ARG A 19 -12.39 18.24 -1.99
N ALA A 20 -13.34 17.58 -1.35
CA ALA A 20 -13.22 16.18 -0.94
C ALA A 20 -13.12 15.22 -2.15
N GLY A 21 -13.74 15.60 -3.29
CA GLY A 21 -13.65 14.84 -4.54
C GLY A 21 -12.50 15.23 -5.48
N GLU A 22 -11.76 16.31 -5.18
CA GLU A 22 -10.63 16.76 -6.00
C GLU A 22 -9.31 16.20 -5.49
N PHE A 23 -8.47 15.69 -6.38
CA PHE A 23 -7.10 15.32 -6.05
C PHE A 23 -6.31 16.52 -5.49
N PRO A 24 -5.46 16.31 -4.46
CA PRO A 24 -4.54 17.32 -3.96
C PRO A 24 -3.58 17.85 -5.04
N PRO A 25 -3.02 19.07 -4.88
CA PRO A 25 -1.92 19.49 -5.74
C PRO A 25 -0.70 18.60 -5.53
N ALA A 26 0.07 18.38 -6.60
CA ALA A 26 1.30 17.62 -6.52
C ALA A 26 2.30 18.29 -5.55
N PRO A 27 2.90 17.53 -4.64
CA PRO A 27 3.94 18.05 -3.76
C PRO A 27 5.26 18.28 -4.52
N PRO A 28 6.21 19.04 -3.95
CA PRO A 28 7.55 19.15 -4.52
C PRO A 28 8.19 17.77 -4.72
N PRO A 29 8.90 17.55 -5.84
CA PRO A 29 9.50 16.25 -6.13
C PRO A 29 10.56 15.85 -5.10
N LEU A 30 10.76 14.54 -4.95
CA LEU A 30 11.85 13.97 -4.15
C LEU A 30 13.20 14.14 -4.85
N PRO A 31 14.32 14.20 -4.09
CA PRO A 31 15.66 14.34 -4.67
C PRO A 31 16.10 13.10 -5.47
N ARG A 32 15.62 11.92 -5.06
CA ARG A 32 15.80 10.65 -5.77
C ARG A 32 14.48 9.92 -5.94
N PRO A 33 14.35 9.11 -7.01
CA PRO A 33 13.17 8.28 -7.21
C PRO A 33 13.00 7.25 -6.07
N VAL A 34 11.73 7.05 -5.70
CA VAL A 34 11.30 5.99 -4.79
C VAL A 34 10.15 5.20 -5.42
N LEU A 35 9.70 4.14 -4.73
CA LEU A 35 8.51 3.41 -5.10
C LEU A 35 7.32 3.78 -4.20
N ASP A 36 6.12 3.46 -4.69
CA ASP A 36 4.94 3.24 -3.85
C ASP A 36 4.79 1.73 -3.67
N SER A 37 5.10 1.22 -2.47
CA SER A 37 5.15 -0.24 -2.23
C SER A 37 3.79 -0.89 -2.07
N HIS A 38 2.70 -0.11 -2.02
CA HIS A 38 1.34 -0.62 -1.87
C HIS A 38 0.29 0.41 -2.32
N THR A 39 -0.37 0.14 -3.43
CA THR A 39 -1.45 0.99 -3.97
C THR A 39 -2.52 0.14 -4.66
N HIS A 40 -3.77 0.62 -4.62
CA HIS A 40 -4.89 0.02 -5.36
C HIS A 40 -5.26 0.93 -6.53
N LEU A 41 -4.54 0.82 -7.65
CA LEU A 41 -4.77 1.62 -8.86
C LEU A 41 -6.17 1.38 -9.45
N ASP A 42 -6.65 0.14 -9.40
CA ASP A 42 -7.99 -0.27 -9.84
C ASP A 42 -9.07 0.52 -9.11
N ILE A 43 -9.02 0.55 -7.78
CA ILE A 43 -9.98 1.28 -6.94
C ILE A 43 -9.79 2.79 -7.14
N THR A 44 -8.54 3.27 -7.17
CA THR A 44 -8.23 4.70 -7.32
C THR A 44 -8.81 5.26 -8.61
N VAL A 45 -8.59 4.59 -9.75
CA VAL A 45 -9.08 5.08 -11.04
C VAL A 45 -10.59 4.91 -11.19
N ALA A 46 -11.18 3.88 -10.55
CA ALA A 46 -12.63 3.66 -10.58
C ALA A 46 -13.41 4.69 -9.74
N GLU A 47 -12.91 5.02 -8.54
CA GLU A 47 -13.63 5.88 -7.59
C GLU A 47 -13.33 7.38 -7.75
N ALA A 48 -12.08 7.73 -8.02
CA ALA A 48 -11.63 9.12 -8.05
C ALA A 48 -11.20 9.60 -9.46
N GLY A 49 -11.14 8.71 -10.44
CA GLY A 49 -10.60 8.99 -11.76
C GLY A 49 -9.06 9.09 -11.75
N ALA A 50 -8.48 9.60 -12.83
CA ALA A 50 -7.04 9.79 -12.92
C ALA A 50 -6.61 11.10 -12.27
N PRO A 51 -5.54 11.11 -11.44
CA PRO A 51 -4.88 12.36 -11.12
C PRO A 51 -4.39 13.01 -12.43
N GLY A 52 -4.75 14.28 -12.65
CA GLY A 52 -4.42 15.00 -13.89
C GLY A 52 -5.61 15.20 -14.85
N GLY A 53 -6.79 14.64 -14.57
CA GLY A 53 -8.03 14.90 -15.31
C GLY A 53 -8.45 13.77 -16.25
N ASP A 54 -9.43 14.05 -17.12
CA ASP A 54 -10.00 13.08 -18.05
C ASP A 54 -8.96 12.57 -19.05
N THR A 55 -8.88 11.26 -19.16
CA THR A 55 -7.94 10.56 -20.06
C THR A 55 -8.53 9.24 -20.54
N THR A 56 -8.07 8.76 -21.69
CA THR A 56 -8.42 7.43 -22.22
C THR A 56 -7.65 6.30 -21.56
N ASP A 57 -6.57 6.61 -20.83
CA ASP A 57 -5.74 5.66 -20.09
C ASP A 57 -5.44 6.20 -18.69
N PRO A 58 -6.36 6.00 -17.73
CA PRO A 58 -6.23 6.53 -16.37
C PRO A 58 -5.05 5.92 -15.59
N VAL A 59 -4.66 4.69 -15.90
CA VAL A 59 -3.51 4.04 -15.25
C VAL A 59 -2.20 4.69 -15.72
N ALA A 60 -2.03 4.88 -17.03
CA ALA A 60 -0.86 5.60 -17.56
C ALA A 60 -0.77 7.04 -17.03
N ALA A 61 -1.91 7.73 -16.89
CA ALA A 61 -1.95 9.08 -16.32
C ALA A 61 -1.52 9.07 -14.84
N ALA A 62 -2.01 8.14 -14.03
CA ALA A 62 -1.62 8.01 -12.62
C ALA A 62 -0.11 7.75 -12.47
N ILE A 63 0.45 6.83 -13.26
CA ILE A 63 1.89 6.55 -13.32
C ILE A 63 2.67 7.80 -13.73
N GLY A 64 2.22 8.49 -14.78
CA GLY A 64 2.88 9.71 -15.29
C GLY A 64 2.92 10.82 -14.25
N VAL A 65 1.81 11.07 -13.54
CA VAL A 65 1.78 12.09 -12.48
C VAL A 65 2.69 11.69 -11.30
N ALA A 66 2.71 10.42 -10.89
CA ALA A 66 3.60 9.92 -9.85
C ALA A 66 5.09 10.13 -10.22
N ALA A 67 5.46 9.85 -11.46
CA ALA A 67 6.83 10.05 -11.95
C ALA A 67 7.30 11.52 -11.88
N THR A 68 6.39 12.50 -12.06
CA THR A 68 6.74 13.94 -11.98
C THR A 68 7.24 14.37 -10.60
N VAL A 69 6.91 13.63 -9.56
CA VAL A 69 7.29 13.94 -8.18
C VAL A 69 8.35 12.98 -7.61
N GLY A 70 8.93 12.14 -8.47
CA GLY A 70 9.96 11.18 -8.07
C GLY A 70 9.40 9.87 -7.51
N VAL A 71 8.21 9.43 -7.95
CA VAL A 71 7.66 8.10 -7.69
C VAL A 71 7.57 7.38 -9.02
N ASP A 72 8.58 6.57 -9.33
CA ASP A 72 8.76 5.98 -10.66
C ASP A 72 8.36 4.50 -10.74
N ARG A 73 8.04 3.89 -9.61
CA ARG A 73 7.69 2.47 -9.47
C ARG A 73 6.52 2.29 -8.52
N LEU A 74 5.57 1.45 -8.89
CA LEU A 74 4.35 1.19 -8.13
C LEU A 74 4.13 -0.31 -7.98
N VAL A 75 3.66 -0.73 -6.79
CA VAL A 75 3.19 -2.09 -6.55
C VAL A 75 1.67 -2.07 -6.45
N GLN A 76 1.01 -2.59 -7.51
CA GLN A 76 -0.43 -2.80 -7.53
C GLN A 76 -0.79 -4.01 -6.69
N VAL A 77 -1.72 -3.85 -5.77
CA VAL A 77 -2.08 -4.88 -4.79
C VAL A 77 -3.46 -5.47 -5.07
N GLY A 78 -3.53 -6.80 -5.20
CA GLY A 78 -4.76 -7.54 -5.29
C GLY A 78 -5.31 -7.91 -3.91
N VAL A 79 -6.62 -7.83 -3.74
CA VAL A 79 -7.33 -8.17 -2.50
C VAL A 79 -8.30 -9.34 -2.66
N ASP A 80 -8.63 -9.69 -3.90
CA ASP A 80 -9.43 -10.82 -4.32
C ASP A 80 -8.93 -11.37 -5.67
N VAL A 81 -9.58 -12.41 -6.20
CA VAL A 81 -9.16 -13.04 -7.47
C VAL A 81 -9.24 -12.05 -8.63
N ASP A 82 -10.27 -11.22 -8.70
CA ASP A 82 -10.50 -10.34 -9.83
C ASP A 82 -9.52 -9.16 -9.84
N SER A 83 -9.31 -8.50 -8.71
CA SER A 83 -8.31 -7.43 -8.55
C SER A 83 -6.89 -7.95 -8.70
N SER A 84 -6.60 -9.18 -8.22
CA SER A 84 -5.31 -9.85 -8.42
C SER A 84 -5.02 -10.13 -9.89
N ARG A 85 -6.02 -10.60 -10.66
CA ARG A 85 -5.89 -10.82 -12.10
C ARG A 85 -5.68 -9.50 -12.84
N TRP A 86 -6.49 -8.50 -12.52
CA TRP A 86 -6.35 -7.16 -13.09
C TRP A 86 -4.97 -6.56 -12.81
N GLY A 87 -4.50 -6.64 -11.57
CA GLY A 87 -3.17 -6.13 -11.17
C GLY A 87 -2.03 -6.82 -11.91
N ALA A 88 -2.10 -8.13 -12.07
CA ALA A 88 -1.13 -8.90 -12.83
C ALA A 88 -1.12 -8.50 -14.33
N ASP A 89 -2.29 -8.24 -14.94
CA ASP A 89 -2.41 -7.77 -16.33
C ASP A 89 -1.89 -6.35 -16.51
N VAL A 90 -2.10 -5.47 -15.54
CA VAL A 90 -1.55 -4.10 -15.51
C VAL A 90 -0.03 -4.14 -15.38
N ALA A 91 0.51 -5.00 -14.53
CA ALA A 91 1.96 -5.17 -14.37
C ALA A 91 2.64 -5.64 -15.67
N ASP A 92 2.01 -6.52 -16.43
CA ASP A 92 2.54 -6.95 -17.74
C ASP A 92 2.49 -5.81 -18.79
N ARG A 93 1.54 -4.89 -18.65
CA ARG A 93 1.33 -3.79 -19.60
C ARG A 93 2.20 -2.56 -19.34
N TYR A 94 2.46 -2.25 -18.05
CA TYR A 94 3.18 -1.04 -17.67
C TYR A 94 4.50 -1.38 -16.96
N PRO A 95 5.66 -1.07 -17.55
CA PRO A 95 6.98 -1.38 -16.96
C PRO A 95 7.19 -0.80 -15.55
N ALA A 96 6.55 0.33 -15.24
CA ALA A 96 6.63 0.97 -13.92
C ALA A 96 5.80 0.28 -12.83
N VAL A 97 5.02 -0.77 -13.19
CA VAL A 97 4.12 -1.44 -12.24
C VAL A 97 4.55 -2.89 -12.04
N LEU A 98 4.65 -3.32 -10.80
CA LEU A 98 4.67 -4.73 -10.40
C LEU A 98 3.37 -5.05 -9.64
N ALA A 99 3.05 -6.32 -9.47
CA ALA A 99 1.85 -6.73 -8.76
C ALA A 99 2.14 -7.63 -7.56
N THR A 100 1.24 -7.58 -6.59
CA THR A 100 1.04 -8.62 -5.58
C THR A 100 -0.36 -9.19 -5.73
N VAL A 101 -0.55 -10.45 -5.38
CA VAL A 101 -1.81 -11.18 -5.54
C VAL A 101 -2.17 -11.92 -4.26
N ALA A 102 -3.40 -11.82 -3.81
CA ALA A 102 -3.87 -12.53 -2.62
C ALA A 102 -5.41 -12.44 -2.47
N LEU A 103 -5.88 -13.09 -1.42
CA LEU A 103 -7.19 -12.90 -0.81
C LEU A 103 -6.97 -12.12 0.50
N HIS A 104 -7.48 -10.89 0.54
CA HIS A 104 -7.45 -10.07 1.75
C HIS A 104 -8.15 -10.79 2.92
N PRO A 105 -7.70 -10.65 4.17
CA PRO A 105 -8.31 -11.35 5.30
C PRO A 105 -9.81 -11.12 5.46
N ASN A 106 -10.34 -9.98 5.07
CA ASN A 106 -11.77 -9.71 5.12
C ASN A 106 -12.57 -10.37 3.97
N GLU A 107 -11.91 -10.84 2.93
CA GLU A 107 -12.56 -11.54 1.80
C GLU A 107 -12.61 -13.06 2.04
N ALA A 108 -11.58 -13.66 2.63
CA ALA A 108 -11.50 -15.10 2.85
C ALA A 108 -12.77 -15.70 3.52
N PRO A 109 -13.34 -15.12 4.61
CA PRO A 109 -14.55 -15.64 5.24
C PRO A 109 -15.82 -15.54 4.40
N ARG A 110 -15.81 -14.75 3.31
CA ARG A 110 -16.98 -14.51 2.46
C ARG A 110 -17.05 -15.44 1.26
N LEU A 111 -15.94 -16.15 0.97
CA LEU A 111 -15.85 -17.01 -0.18
C LEU A 111 -16.62 -18.32 0.04
N ALA A 112 -17.40 -18.72 -0.97
CA ALA A 112 -18.11 -19.98 -0.95
C ALA A 112 -17.17 -21.18 -1.17
N ASP A 113 -16.03 -20.97 -1.86
CA ASP A 113 -15.00 -21.97 -2.15
C ASP A 113 -13.62 -21.29 -2.03
N LEU A 114 -13.07 -21.30 -0.82
CA LEU A 114 -11.77 -20.73 -0.51
C LEU A 114 -10.64 -21.45 -1.25
N ASP A 115 -10.72 -22.78 -1.34
CA ASP A 115 -9.71 -23.59 -2.02
C ASP A 115 -9.62 -23.28 -3.51
N ALA A 116 -10.77 -23.08 -4.19
CA ALA A 116 -10.78 -22.68 -5.60
C ALA A 116 -10.14 -21.29 -5.78
N ALA A 117 -10.47 -20.33 -4.93
CA ALA A 117 -9.88 -19.00 -4.99
C ALA A 117 -8.36 -19.02 -4.73
N LEU A 118 -7.90 -19.80 -3.75
CA LEU A 118 -6.47 -19.95 -3.46
C LEU A 118 -5.70 -20.58 -4.63
N ARG A 119 -6.28 -21.54 -5.35
CA ARG A 119 -5.66 -22.10 -6.58
C ARG A 119 -5.51 -21.05 -7.69
N GLU A 120 -6.49 -20.15 -7.84
CA GLU A 120 -6.38 -19.03 -8.80
C GLU A 120 -5.27 -18.06 -8.38
N ILE A 121 -5.19 -17.69 -7.10
CA ILE A 121 -4.12 -16.85 -6.58
C ILE A 121 -2.75 -17.51 -6.81
N GLU A 122 -2.62 -18.80 -6.55
CA GLU A 122 -1.37 -19.54 -6.81
C GLU A 122 -0.98 -19.51 -8.29
N THR A 123 -1.95 -19.66 -9.20
CA THR A 123 -1.72 -19.55 -10.63
C THR A 123 -1.21 -18.16 -11.03
N LEU A 124 -1.81 -17.11 -10.47
CA LEU A 124 -1.38 -15.72 -10.69
C LEU A 124 -0.01 -15.46 -10.09
N ALA A 125 0.28 -16.02 -8.91
CA ALA A 125 1.58 -15.87 -8.24
C ALA A 125 2.75 -16.44 -9.06
N ALA A 126 2.52 -17.35 -10.01
CA ALA A 126 3.56 -17.86 -10.89
C ALA A 126 4.00 -16.87 -11.99
N ARG A 127 3.24 -15.80 -12.27
CA ARG A 127 3.58 -14.81 -13.31
C ARG A 127 4.84 -14.01 -12.93
N ASP A 128 5.66 -13.67 -13.93
CA ASP A 128 6.96 -13.01 -13.72
C ASP A 128 6.83 -11.63 -13.08
N ARG A 129 5.82 -10.84 -13.49
CA ARG A 129 5.63 -9.49 -12.96
C ARG A 129 4.79 -9.42 -11.68
N VAL A 130 4.31 -10.55 -11.19
CA VAL A 130 3.79 -10.70 -9.83
C VAL A 130 4.96 -10.97 -8.91
N ARG A 131 5.31 -10.02 -8.05
CA ARG A 131 6.53 -10.03 -7.22
C ARG A 131 6.27 -10.27 -5.74
N GLY A 132 5.01 -10.29 -5.33
CA GLY A 132 4.63 -10.60 -3.96
C GLY A 132 3.34 -11.39 -3.88
N VAL A 133 3.15 -12.02 -2.74
CA VAL A 133 1.91 -12.65 -2.30
C VAL A 133 1.35 -11.79 -1.18
N GLY A 134 0.25 -11.12 -1.43
CA GLY A 134 -0.37 -10.12 -0.57
C GLY A 134 -1.32 -9.23 -1.39
N GLU A 135 -2.23 -8.62 -0.70
CA GLU A 135 -2.41 -8.36 0.73
C GLU A 135 -3.13 -9.52 1.42
N THR A 136 -2.47 -10.19 2.35
CA THR A 136 -2.98 -11.30 3.13
C THR A 136 -2.65 -11.13 4.61
N GLY A 137 -3.20 -11.92 5.50
CA GLY A 137 -2.92 -11.82 6.93
C GLY A 137 -4.18 -11.92 7.79
N MET A 138 -4.27 -11.09 8.83
CA MET A 138 -5.35 -11.14 9.83
C MET A 138 -5.92 -9.74 10.12
N ASP A 139 -7.25 -9.64 10.23
CA ASP A 139 -7.96 -8.40 10.61
C ASP A 139 -9.03 -8.72 11.66
N PHE A 140 -8.74 -8.43 12.93
CA PHE A 140 -9.68 -8.66 14.03
C PHE A 140 -10.59 -7.45 14.30
N PHE A 141 -10.32 -6.32 13.64
CA PHE A 141 -11.17 -5.14 13.76
C PHE A 141 -12.44 -5.25 12.90
N ARG A 142 -12.33 -5.81 11.69
CA ARG A 142 -13.45 -5.89 10.75
C ARG A 142 -14.11 -7.26 10.72
N THR A 143 -13.40 -8.31 11.12
CA THR A 143 -13.89 -9.69 11.10
C THR A 143 -14.10 -10.19 12.52
N GLY A 144 -15.31 -10.67 12.82
CA GLY A 144 -15.64 -11.30 14.08
C GLY A 144 -14.97 -12.67 14.26
N ASP A 145 -15.15 -13.26 15.45
CA ASP A 145 -14.51 -14.53 15.83
C ASP A 145 -14.85 -15.68 14.86
N ASP A 146 -16.05 -15.70 14.31
CA ASP A 146 -16.53 -16.71 13.35
C ASP A 146 -15.79 -16.69 11.99
N GLY A 147 -15.16 -15.57 11.63
CA GLY A 147 -14.37 -15.47 10.41
C GLY A 147 -12.86 -15.72 10.58
N ARG A 148 -12.35 -15.76 11.81
CA ARG A 148 -10.90 -15.87 12.08
C ARG A 148 -10.28 -17.16 11.57
N ALA A 149 -10.99 -18.27 11.64
CA ALA A 149 -10.48 -19.55 11.14
C ALA A 149 -10.23 -19.52 9.63
N ALA A 150 -11.13 -18.93 8.86
CA ALA A 150 -10.95 -18.77 7.42
C ALA A 150 -9.82 -17.80 7.06
N GLN A 151 -9.62 -16.73 7.86
CA GLN A 151 -8.46 -15.85 7.71
C GLN A 151 -7.15 -16.60 7.95
N GLU A 152 -7.06 -17.38 9.04
CA GLU A 152 -5.87 -18.15 9.37
C GLU A 152 -5.57 -19.21 8.31
N GLU A 153 -6.56 -19.96 7.83
CA GLU A 153 -6.43 -20.91 6.73
C GLU A 153 -5.89 -20.26 5.45
N SER A 154 -6.51 -19.16 5.06
CA SER A 154 -6.07 -18.36 3.91
C SER A 154 -4.65 -17.84 4.09
N PHE A 155 -4.30 -17.29 5.24
CA PHE A 155 -2.97 -16.75 5.52
C PHE A 155 -1.88 -17.82 5.46
N ARG A 156 -2.12 -19.02 6.05
CA ARG A 156 -1.20 -20.17 5.96
C ARG A 156 -0.99 -20.60 4.50
N ALA A 157 -2.04 -20.65 3.70
CA ALA A 157 -1.94 -20.97 2.27
C ALA A 157 -1.09 -19.92 1.51
N HIS A 158 -1.27 -18.63 1.78
CA HIS A 158 -0.47 -17.57 1.15
C HIS A 158 1.01 -17.62 1.55
N ILE A 159 1.32 -17.97 2.82
CA ILE A 159 2.70 -18.23 3.26
C ILE A 159 3.31 -19.37 2.42
N ALA A 160 2.58 -20.48 2.24
CA ALA A 160 3.06 -21.60 1.43
C ALA A 160 3.28 -21.21 -0.04
N ILE A 161 2.39 -20.41 -0.63
CA ILE A 161 2.52 -19.88 -1.99
C ILE A 161 3.76 -18.97 -2.10
N ALA A 162 3.94 -18.03 -1.18
CA ALA A 162 5.09 -17.12 -1.15
C ALA A 162 6.41 -17.90 -1.11
N LYS A 163 6.52 -18.90 -0.24
CA LYS A 163 7.69 -19.79 -0.13
C LYS A 163 7.94 -20.58 -1.41
N ARG A 164 6.88 -21.14 -2.00
CA ARG A 164 6.97 -21.94 -3.23
C ARG A 164 7.55 -21.17 -4.40
N TYR A 165 7.17 -19.91 -4.56
CA TYR A 165 7.60 -19.06 -5.67
C TYR A 165 8.74 -18.10 -5.33
N GLY A 166 9.27 -18.13 -4.08
CA GLY A 166 10.34 -17.26 -3.64
C GLY A 166 9.96 -15.77 -3.71
N LYS A 167 8.69 -15.44 -3.35
CA LYS A 167 8.15 -14.09 -3.45
C LYS A 167 7.99 -13.44 -2.07
N ALA A 168 8.01 -12.11 -2.05
CA ALA A 168 7.73 -11.37 -0.83
C ALA A 168 6.30 -11.67 -0.33
N LEU A 169 6.13 -11.83 0.98
CA LEU A 169 4.84 -11.90 1.64
C LEU A 169 4.46 -10.52 2.16
N VAL A 170 3.36 -9.96 1.66
CA VAL A 170 2.86 -8.64 2.06
C VAL A 170 1.67 -8.81 2.98
N ILE A 171 1.84 -8.43 4.25
CA ILE A 171 0.93 -8.77 5.34
C ILE A 171 0.10 -7.58 5.75
N HIS A 172 -1.23 -7.77 5.76
CA HIS A 172 -2.20 -6.98 6.49
C HIS A 172 -2.29 -7.47 7.94
N ASP A 173 -2.07 -6.57 8.86
CA ASP A 173 -2.18 -6.86 10.29
C ASP A 173 -2.99 -5.76 11.00
N ARG A 174 -4.18 -6.11 11.46
CA ARG A 174 -5.03 -5.17 12.18
C ARG A 174 -5.57 -5.81 13.46
N GLU A 175 -5.04 -5.35 14.62
CA GLU A 175 -5.38 -5.86 15.95
C GLU A 175 -5.10 -7.38 16.11
N ALA A 176 -4.19 -7.93 15.29
CA ALA A 176 -3.89 -9.37 15.23
C ALA A 176 -2.39 -9.70 15.36
N HIS A 177 -1.57 -8.75 15.85
CA HIS A 177 -0.11 -8.83 15.89
C HIS A 177 0.44 -10.17 16.42
N ALA A 178 -0.09 -10.65 17.56
CA ALA A 178 0.37 -11.89 18.17
C ALA A 178 0.06 -13.13 17.30
N ASP A 179 -1.13 -13.16 16.67
CA ASP A 179 -1.52 -14.27 15.81
C ASP A 179 -0.75 -14.26 14.48
N VAL A 180 -0.49 -13.08 13.90
CA VAL A 180 0.36 -12.95 12.71
C VAL A 180 1.75 -13.52 12.97
N LEU A 181 2.40 -13.12 14.07
CA LEU A 181 3.72 -13.66 14.42
C LEU A 181 3.69 -15.15 14.75
N ARG A 182 2.68 -15.64 15.48
CA ARG A 182 2.49 -17.05 15.78
C ARG A 182 2.38 -17.89 14.51
N ILE A 183 1.56 -17.46 13.55
CA ILE A 183 1.36 -18.18 12.29
C ILE A 183 2.64 -18.18 11.44
N LEU A 184 3.38 -17.06 11.40
CA LEU A 184 4.68 -17.01 10.74
C LEU A 184 5.70 -17.96 11.39
N ASP A 185 5.68 -18.10 12.72
CA ASP A 185 6.54 -19.03 13.44
C ASP A 185 6.13 -20.49 13.18
N ASP A 186 4.83 -20.80 13.19
CA ASP A 186 4.30 -22.14 12.94
C ASP A 186 4.63 -22.64 11.54
N GLU A 187 4.45 -21.79 10.50
CA GLU A 187 4.66 -22.12 9.08
C GLU A 187 6.12 -21.97 8.64
N GLY A 188 6.94 -21.24 9.39
CA GLY A 188 8.23 -20.74 8.96
C GLY A 188 8.06 -19.61 7.91
N ALA A 189 8.45 -18.41 8.29
CA ALA A 189 8.30 -17.22 7.43
C ALA A 189 9.05 -17.38 6.09
N PRO A 190 8.53 -16.80 4.98
CA PRO A 190 9.31 -16.63 3.76
C PRO A 190 10.55 -15.74 3.99
N ASP A 191 11.51 -15.79 3.07
CA ASP A 191 12.75 -14.99 3.15
C ASP A 191 12.49 -13.48 3.24
N THR A 192 11.40 -13.01 2.65
CA THR A 192 11.02 -11.60 2.64
C THR A 192 9.59 -11.43 3.14
N VAL A 193 9.44 -10.71 4.25
CA VAL A 193 8.14 -10.37 4.86
C VAL A 193 8.03 -8.85 4.99
N VAL A 194 6.93 -8.31 4.51
CA VAL A 194 6.56 -6.89 4.62
C VAL A 194 5.28 -6.77 5.43
N LEU A 195 5.33 -6.07 6.56
CA LEU A 195 4.14 -5.59 7.25
C LEU A 195 3.70 -4.29 6.56
N HIS A 196 2.68 -4.36 5.71
CA HIS A 196 2.17 -3.18 5.03
C HIS A 196 1.33 -2.32 5.99
N CYS A 197 1.21 -1.03 5.68
CA CYS A 197 0.44 -0.07 6.48
C CYS A 197 0.68 -0.26 7.98
N PHE A 198 1.95 -0.37 8.38
CA PHE A 198 2.34 -0.74 9.74
C PHE A 198 1.53 0.04 10.78
N SER A 199 0.88 -0.65 11.69
CA SER A 199 -0.04 -0.07 12.68
C SER A 199 0.30 -0.42 14.13
N GLY A 200 1.41 -1.13 14.35
CA GLY A 200 1.90 -1.51 15.68
C GLY A 200 2.58 -0.37 16.44
N ASP A 201 2.87 -0.64 17.70
CA ASP A 201 3.66 0.24 18.56
C ASP A 201 5.18 -0.05 18.42
N ALA A 202 5.98 0.65 19.23
CA ALA A 202 7.42 0.54 19.26
C ALA A 202 7.93 -0.87 19.64
N ASP A 203 7.22 -1.59 20.52
CA ASP A 203 7.64 -2.93 20.97
C ASP A 203 7.39 -3.96 19.85
N PHE A 204 6.24 -3.86 19.18
CA PHE A 204 5.95 -4.70 18.02
C PHE A 204 6.90 -4.40 16.85
N ALA A 205 7.24 -3.12 16.62
CA ALA A 205 8.23 -2.75 15.59
C ALA A 205 9.60 -3.37 15.88
N ARG A 206 10.09 -3.29 17.13
CA ARG A 206 11.36 -3.94 17.52
C ARG A 206 11.37 -5.44 17.26
N GLU A 207 10.27 -6.12 17.58
CA GLU A 207 10.16 -7.56 17.33
C GLU A 207 10.17 -7.88 15.83
N CYS A 208 9.43 -7.12 15.00
CA CYS A 208 9.45 -7.29 13.55
C CYS A 208 10.84 -7.04 12.97
N VAL A 209 11.51 -5.95 13.37
CA VAL A 209 12.88 -5.60 12.94
C VAL A 209 13.89 -6.70 13.32
N ARG A 210 13.80 -7.22 14.56
CA ARG A 210 14.66 -8.32 15.05
C ARG A 210 14.50 -9.60 14.21
N ARG A 211 13.31 -9.85 13.67
CA ARG A 211 13.01 -10.98 12.77
C ARG A 211 13.45 -10.72 11.32
N GLY A 212 13.94 -9.53 10.99
CA GLY A 212 14.31 -9.14 9.64
C GLY A 212 13.12 -8.74 8.77
N HIS A 213 11.94 -8.54 9.35
CA HIS A 213 10.76 -8.09 8.61
C HIS A 213 10.89 -6.61 8.25
N LEU A 214 10.30 -6.25 7.10
CA LEU A 214 10.24 -4.87 6.62
C LEU A 214 8.93 -4.22 7.04
N LEU A 215 9.01 -2.95 7.41
CA LEU A 215 7.86 -2.16 7.82
C LEU A 215 7.56 -1.08 6.78
N SER A 216 6.35 -1.10 6.22
CA SER A 216 5.91 -0.10 5.25
C SER A 216 4.99 0.91 5.92
N PHE A 217 5.27 2.20 5.72
CA PHE A 217 4.56 3.30 6.37
C PHE A 217 3.74 4.09 5.35
N ALA A 218 2.44 4.17 5.62
CA ALA A 218 1.47 4.93 4.82
C ALA A 218 1.35 6.39 5.29
N GLY A 219 0.49 7.15 4.62
CA GLY A 219 0.19 8.55 4.95
C GLY A 219 -0.27 8.79 6.39
N THR A 220 -0.70 7.76 7.10
CA THR A 220 -1.08 7.79 8.53
C THR A 220 0.03 8.30 9.43
N VAL A 221 1.31 8.08 9.12
CA VAL A 221 2.46 8.57 9.91
C VAL A 221 2.46 10.10 10.03
N THR A 222 1.86 10.80 9.06
CA THR A 222 1.73 12.27 9.05
C THR A 222 0.62 12.80 9.98
N PHE A 223 -0.24 11.93 10.53
CA PHE A 223 -1.39 12.37 11.32
C PHE A 223 -0.96 12.84 12.72
N GLY A 224 -1.61 13.89 13.21
CA GLY A 224 -1.31 14.43 14.54
C GLY A 224 -1.42 13.41 15.68
N SER A 225 -2.37 12.45 15.55
CA SER A 225 -2.60 11.36 16.53
C SER A 225 -1.63 10.17 16.41
N ALA A 226 -0.73 10.15 15.42
CA ALA A 226 0.11 8.99 15.11
C ALA A 226 1.45 8.98 15.88
N ALA A 227 1.48 9.41 17.15
CA ALA A 227 2.73 9.48 17.92
C ALA A 227 3.41 8.11 18.07
N ALA A 228 2.65 7.06 18.43
CA ALA A 228 3.18 5.71 18.57
C ALA A 228 3.73 5.15 17.24
N LEU A 229 3.05 5.45 16.12
CA LEU A 229 3.51 5.05 14.80
C LEU A 229 4.83 5.75 14.40
N ARG A 230 4.98 7.04 14.73
CA ARG A 230 6.26 7.75 14.53
C ARG A 230 7.37 7.22 15.41
N GLU A 231 7.07 6.81 16.65
CA GLU A 231 8.04 6.14 17.51
C GLU A 231 8.50 4.82 16.90
N ALA A 232 7.58 4.01 16.37
CA ALA A 232 7.90 2.79 15.64
C ALA A 232 8.76 3.08 14.39
N ALA A 233 8.42 4.09 13.60
CA ALA A 233 9.20 4.49 12.42
C ALA A 233 10.63 4.94 12.79
N ALA A 234 10.80 5.71 13.88
CA ALA A 234 12.10 6.17 14.36
C ALA A 234 13.03 5.02 14.82
N LEU A 235 12.45 3.88 15.20
CA LEU A 235 13.19 2.68 15.61
C LEU A 235 13.51 1.74 14.44
N THR A 236 12.84 1.90 13.32
CA THR A 236 13.03 1.05 12.14
C THR A 236 14.28 1.46 11.39
N PRO A 237 15.26 0.54 11.18
CA PRO A 237 16.41 0.82 10.33
C PRO A 237 15.95 1.23 8.92
N ILE A 238 16.62 2.22 8.32
CA ILE A 238 16.23 2.76 7.01
C ILE A 238 16.27 1.72 5.88
N ASP A 239 17.08 0.68 6.03
CA ASP A 239 17.19 -0.46 5.12
C ASP A 239 16.13 -1.56 5.38
N GLN A 240 15.29 -1.42 6.41
CA GLN A 240 14.09 -2.22 6.67
C GLN A 240 12.80 -1.41 6.50
N LEU A 241 12.88 -0.18 6.00
CA LEU A 241 11.77 0.73 5.85
C LEU A 241 11.31 0.79 4.40
N LEU A 242 9.99 0.72 4.20
CA LEU A 242 9.29 0.99 2.95
C LEU A 242 8.28 2.14 3.15
N VAL A 243 7.83 2.69 2.05
CA VAL A 243 6.80 3.73 2.01
C VAL A 243 5.71 3.32 1.03
N GLU A 244 4.48 3.68 1.37
CA GLU A 244 3.31 3.37 0.55
C GLU A 244 2.25 4.47 0.64
N THR A 245 1.28 4.42 -0.28
CA THR A 245 0.09 5.25 -0.16
C THR A 245 -1.08 4.53 0.46
N ASP A 246 -1.25 3.25 0.18
CA ASP A 246 -2.51 2.53 0.38
C ASP A 246 -3.69 3.24 -0.33
N ALA A 247 -3.39 3.86 -1.49
CA ALA A 247 -4.37 4.65 -2.23
C ALA A 247 -5.51 3.76 -2.77
N PRO A 248 -6.76 4.27 -2.72
CA PRO A 248 -7.21 5.66 -2.51
C PRO A 248 -7.36 6.09 -1.05
N TYR A 249 -6.99 5.25 -0.10
CA TYR A 249 -7.15 5.47 1.34
C TYR A 249 -5.98 6.27 1.93
N LEU A 250 -6.09 6.64 3.22
CA LEU A 250 -5.01 7.12 4.09
C LEU A 250 -4.25 8.36 3.61
N THR A 251 -4.92 9.26 2.90
CA THR A 251 -4.33 10.49 2.35
C THR A 251 -3.52 11.25 3.39
N PRO A 252 -2.21 11.55 3.13
CA PRO A 252 -1.35 12.21 4.09
C PRO A 252 -1.77 13.65 4.38
N MET A 253 -1.38 14.16 5.56
CA MET A 253 -1.52 15.58 5.87
C MET A 253 -0.70 16.43 4.89
N PRO A 254 -1.17 17.63 4.53
CA PRO A 254 -2.37 18.34 5.04
C PRO A 254 -3.67 17.98 4.29
N HIS A 255 -3.67 16.93 3.49
CA HIS A 255 -4.75 16.65 2.53
C HIS A 255 -5.74 15.56 2.99
N ARG A 256 -5.72 15.18 4.27
CA ARG A 256 -6.63 14.16 4.83
C ARG A 256 -8.08 14.41 4.42
N GLY A 257 -8.77 13.35 3.96
CA GLY A 257 -10.17 13.41 3.51
C GLY A 257 -10.34 13.82 2.04
N ARG A 258 -9.24 13.90 1.28
CA ARG A 258 -9.23 14.02 -0.18
C ARG A 258 -8.81 12.69 -0.82
N PRO A 259 -9.02 12.47 -2.12
CA PRO A 259 -8.50 11.27 -2.79
C PRO A 259 -6.99 11.15 -2.64
N ASN A 260 -6.52 9.92 -2.39
CA ASN A 260 -5.10 9.60 -2.34
C ASN A 260 -4.64 9.00 -3.68
N ALA A 261 -3.37 9.16 -4.00
CA ALA A 261 -2.71 8.51 -5.12
C ALA A 261 -1.18 8.53 -4.94
N SER A 262 -0.47 7.68 -5.66
CA SER A 262 0.97 7.46 -5.53
C SER A 262 1.83 8.73 -5.59
N TYR A 263 1.39 9.77 -6.32
CA TYR A 263 2.12 11.04 -6.38
C TYR A 263 2.15 11.81 -5.03
N LEU A 264 1.41 11.37 -4.01
CA LEU A 264 1.44 11.96 -2.66
C LEU A 264 2.50 11.33 -1.73
N ILE A 265 3.18 10.27 -2.16
CA ILE A 265 4.33 9.64 -1.47
C ILE A 265 5.34 10.66 -0.90
N PRO A 266 5.72 11.76 -1.62
CA PRO A 266 6.69 12.70 -1.10
C PRO A 266 6.31 13.34 0.24
N LEU A 267 5.02 13.43 0.57
CA LEU A 267 4.57 13.94 1.87
C LEU A 267 4.88 12.94 2.99
N THR A 268 4.67 11.65 2.75
CA THR A 268 4.98 10.57 3.69
C THR A 268 6.49 10.43 3.87
N VAL A 269 7.28 10.43 2.78
CA VAL A 269 8.75 10.32 2.84
C VAL A 269 9.38 11.48 3.63
N ARG A 270 8.93 12.72 3.42
CA ARG A 270 9.42 13.89 4.18
C ARG A 270 9.09 13.79 5.66
N SER A 271 7.89 13.33 6.00
CA SER A 271 7.52 13.07 7.40
C SER A 271 8.36 11.96 8.04
N LEU A 272 8.70 10.92 7.27
CA LEU A 272 9.59 9.86 7.74
C LEU A 272 11.03 10.38 7.92
N ALA A 273 11.55 11.21 7.01
CA ALA A 273 12.87 11.83 7.17
C ALA A 273 12.95 12.69 8.46
N GLU A 274 11.93 13.51 8.72
CA GLU A 274 11.82 14.29 9.97
C GLU A 274 11.72 13.38 11.19
N THR A 275 10.97 12.28 11.11
CA THR A 275 10.74 11.34 12.22
C THR A 275 11.98 10.53 12.57
N THR A 276 12.71 10.04 11.57
CA THR A 276 13.91 9.20 11.75
C THR A 276 15.17 10.03 11.96
N GLY A 277 15.13 11.33 11.61
CA GLY A 277 16.32 12.19 11.59
C GLY A 277 17.28 11.89 10.43
N ALA A 278 16.86 11.08 9.47
CA ALA A 278 17.66 10.75 8.29
C ALA A 278 17.70 11.93 7.29
N ASP A 279 18.80 12.06 6.58
CA ASP A 279 18.85 12.94 5.42
C ASP A 279 17.84 12.46 4.36
N LEU A 280 17.16 13.38 3.70
CA LEU A 280 16.10 13.06 2.75
C LEU A 280 16.62 12.28 1.53
N ASP A 281 17.81 12.62 1.02
CA ASP A 281 18.43 11.96 -0.11
C ASP A 281 18.83 10.52 0.24
N ASP A 282 19.43 10.34 1.42
CA ASP A 282 19.84 9.03 1.95
C ASP A 282 18.61 8.13 2.22
N LEU A 283 17.53 8.70 2.78
CA LEU A 283 16.28 7.96 3.00
C LEU A 283 15.65 7.52 1.69
N CYS A 284 15.57 8.41 0.69
CA CYS A 284 15.07 8.05 -0.63
C CYS A 284 15.90 6.91 -1.26
N ALA A 285 17.23 7.00 -1.16
CA ALA A 285 18.11 5.96 -1.67
C ALA A 285 17.88 4.61 -0.96
N ALA A 286 17.72 4.62 0.37
CA ALA A 286 17.46 3.42 1.17
C ALA A 286 16.10 2.79 0.83
N ILE A 287 15.04 3.59 0.74
CA ILE A 287 13.70 3.12 0.34
C ILE A 287 13.74 2.50 -1.05
N SER A 288 14.40 3.16 -2.01
CA SER A 288 14.55 2.66 -3.39
C SER A 288 15.27 1.32 -3.41
N ALA A 289 16.42 1.21 -2.72
CA ALA A 289 17.19 -0.03 -2.63
C ALA A 289 16.42 -1.15 -1.92
N THR A 290 15.67 -0.83 -0.87
CA THR A 290 14.80 -1.79 -0.19
C THR A 290 13.70 -2.30 -1.12
N GLY A 291 13.06 -1.40 -1.90
CA GLY A 291 12.06 -1.79 -2.89
C GLY A 291 12.62 -2.72 -3.96
N ASP A 292 13.83 -2.43 -4.48
CA ASP A 292 14.51 -3.29 -5.45
C ASP A 292 14.86 -4.66 -4.87
N ARG A 293 15.24 -4.73 -3.60
CA ARG A 293 15.51 -6.00 -2.91
C ARG A 293 14.25 -6.82 -2.71
N VAL A 294 13.11 -6.17 -2.42
CA VAL A 294 11.84 -6.84 -2.12
C VAL A 294 11.11 -7.27 -3.39
N PHE A 295 10.97 -6.37 -4.36
CA PHE A 295 10.11 -6.56 -5.52
C PHE A 295 10.85 -6.64 -6.85
N GLY A 296 12.07 -6.10 -6.95
CA GLY A 296 12.82 -5.98 -8.20
C GLY A 296 13.27 -7.30 -8.80
N PRO A 297 13.85 -7.25 -10.02
CA PRO A 297 13.99 -6.10 -10.92
C PRO A 297 12.66 -5.66 -11.54
N TRP A 298 12.57 -4.39 -11.91
CA TRP A 298 11.38 -3.73 -12.47
C TRP A 298 11.34 -3.83 -14.01
#